data_5ce529f2946df53f29cb0a544b75b34e
#
_entry.id   5ce529f2946df53f29cb0a544b75b34e
#
_cell.length_a   1.000
_cell.length_b   1.000
_cell.length_c   1.000
_cell.angle_alpha   90.00
_cell.angle_beta   90.00
_cell.angle_gamma   90.00
#
_symmetry.space_group_name_H-M   'P 1'
#
loop_
_entity.id
_entity.type
_entity.pdbx_description
1 polymer ?
#
loop_
_entity_poly.entity_id
_entity_poly.type
_entity_poly.pdbx_seq_one_letter_code
_entity_poly.pdbx_strand_id
1 'polypeptide(L)'
;MTTYAELVTQIRDYTETSSDVLTDVIVNDFIEHAEKRIFRDVDLDIYRSYQYATLTQGVPFVSLPGANLGQLAFIRSAQIYDQADPVRYYLYQKDITFMNEYWPNRDTTALPKYYAMWDQDTIYLAPTPNTAYNIELAL
;
A
#
# COMPACT_ATOMS: atom_id res chain seq x y z
N MET A 1 21.95 -21.05 -0.31
CA MET A 1 20.96 -20.06 0.20
C MET A 1 20.95 -20.21 1.70
N THR A 2 21.23 -19.18 2.46
CA THR A 2 21.31 -19.25 3.93
C THR A 2 19.92 -19.44 4.51
N THR A 3 19.74 -20.46 5.33
CA THR A 3 18.48 -20.70 6.06
C THR A 3 18.38 -19.78 7.28
N TYR A 4 17.15 -19.63 7.79
CA TYR A 4 16.94 -18.84 9.01
C TYR A 4 17.76 -19.37 10.22
N ALA A 5 17.83 -20.69 10.38
CA ALA A 5 18.63 -21.32 11.44
C ALA A 5 20.14 -21.05 11.30
N GLU A 6 20.64 -21.07 10.06
CA GLU A 6 22.03 -20.72 9.79
C GLU A 6 22.31 -19.24 10.06
N LEU A 7 21.35 -18.34 9.75
CA LEU A 7 21.47 -16.92 10.07
C LEU A 7 21.56 -16.68 11.58
N VAL A 8 20.70 -17.33 12.36
CA VAL A 8 20.73 -17.24 13.84
C VAL A 8 22.07 -17.73 14.40
N THR A 9 22.58 -18.84 13.86
CA THR A 9 23.90 -19.39 14.24
C THR A 9 25.02 -18.41 13.90
N GLN A 10 25.03 -17.87 12.67
CA GLN A 10 26.03 -16.90 12.23
C GLN A 10 26.03 -15.62 13.08
N ILE A 11 24.84 -15.11 13.48
CA ILE A 11 24.74 -13.95 14.36
C ILE A 11 25.42 -14.24 15.71
N ARG A 12 25.19 -15.42 16.31
CA ARG A 12 25.82 -15.79 17.57
C ARG A 12 27.32 -15.97 17.43
N ASP A 13 27.78 -16.63 16.38
CA ASP A 13 29.20 -16.82 16.10
C ASP A 13 29.91 -15.46 15.91
N TYR A 14 29.26 -14.53 15.20
CA TYR A 14 29.82 -13.21 14.94
C TYR A 14 29.87 -12.33 16.19
N THR A 15 28.89 -12.49 17.09
CA THR A 15 28.85 -11.74 18.37
C THR A 15 29.62 -12.42 19.49
N GLU A 16 30.16 -13.61 19.24
CA GLU A 16 30.86 -14.46 20.26
C GLU A 16 30.00 -14.68 21.52
N THR A 17 28.67 -14.83 21.31
CA THR A 17 27.73 -14.88 22.43
C THR A 17 27.02 -16.22 22.48
N SER A 18 26.87 -16.79 23.71
CA SER A 18 26.13 -18.04 23.89
C SER A 18 24.62 -17.87 23.81
N SER A 19 23.90 -18.99 23.57
CA SER A 19 22.44 -19.02 23.54
C SER A 19 21.76 -18.61 24.86
N ASP A 20 22.48 -18.66 25.95
CA ASP A 20 21.97 -18.27 27.28
C ASP A 20 21.90 -16.75 27.44
N VAL A 21 22.77 -16.03 26.76
CA VAL A 21 22.82 -14.56 26.77
C VAL A 21 22.00 -13.99 25.59
N LEU A 22 22.25 -14.51 24.41
CA LEU A 22 21.52 -14.12 23.19
C LEU A 22 20.50 -15.21 22.85
N THR A 23 19.35 -15.15 23.50
CA THR A 23 18.27 -16.13 23.30
C THR A 23 17.65 -16.03 21.91
N ASP A 24 16.98 -17.09 21.47
CA ASP A 24 16.30 -17.10 20.15
C ASP A 24 15.28 -15.96 20.04
N VAL A 25 14.59 -15.62 21.13
CA VAL A 25 13.61 -14.52 21.15
C VAL A 25 14.28 -13.19 20.82
N ILE A 26 15.41 -12.89 21.46
CA ILE A 26 16.17 -11.64 21.24
C ILE A 26 16.71 -11.58 19.81
N VAL A 27 17.23 -12.70 19.30
CA VAL A 27 17.74 -12.75 17.91
C VAL A 27 16.60 -12.53 16.90
N ASN A 28 15.43 -13.14 17.15
CA ASN A 28 14.26 -12.97 16.30
C ASN A 28 13.79 -11.52 16.29
N ASP A 29 13.74 -10.85 17.43
CA ASP A 29 13.40 -9.42 17.53
C ASP A 29 14.38 -8.54 16.72
N PHE A 30 15.66 -8.84 16.79
CA PHE A 30 16.67 -8.10 16.01
C PHE A 30 16.49 -8.32 14.50
N ILE A 31 16.22 -9.55 14.06
CA ILE A 31 15.98 -9.86 12.66
C ILE A 31 14.72 -9.13 12.20
N GLU A 32 13.63 -9.18 12.96
CA GLU A 32 12.36 -8.49 12.62
C GLU A 32 12.57 -6.96 12.52
N HIS A 33 13.32 -6.35 13.43
CA HIS A 33 13.64 -4.94 13.35
C HIS A 33 14.52 -4.59 12.13
N ALA A 34 15.47 -5.47 11.79
CA ALA A 34 16.31 -5.29 10.60
C ALA A 34 15.50 -5.41 9.33
N GLU A 35 14.60 -6.38 9.23
CA GLU A 35 13.68 -6.53 8.10
C GLU A 35 12.79 -5.29 7.93
N LYS A 36 12.14 -4.82 9.01
CA LYS A 36 11.32 -3.61 8.98
C LYS A 36 12.11 -2.38 8.52
N ARG A 37 13.38 -2.28 8.91
CA ARG A 37 14.26 -1.19 8.47
C ARG A 37 14.59 -1.31 6.99
N ILE A 38 14.93 -2.50 6.51
CA ILE A 38 15.20 -2.75 5.09
C ILE A 38 13.97 -2.40 4.24
N PHE A 39 12.78 -2.86 4.65
CA PHE A 39 11.52 -2.56 3.94
C PHE A 39 11.21 -1.07 3.87
N ARG A 40 11.55 -0.32 4.91
CA ARG A 40 11.33 1.12 4.94
C ARG A 40 12.34 1.89 4.08
N ASP A 41 13.61 1.46 4.10
CA ASP A 41 14.72 2.21 3.52
C ASP A 41 15.01 1.78 2.07
N VAL A 42 14.58 0.59 1.66
CA VAL A 42 14.84 0.03 0.32
C VAL A 42 13.54 -0.33 -0.36
N ASP A 43 13.31 0.29 -1.52
CA ASP A 43 12.18 -0.03 -2.39
C ASP A 43 12.49 -1.30 -3.21
N LEU A 44 12.01 -2.45 -2.73
CA LEU A 44 12.21 -3.74 -3.35
C LEU A 44 11.00 -4.16 -4.17
N ASP A 45 11.18 -4.35 -5.47
CA ASP A 45 10.11 -4.82 -6.38
C ASP A 45 9.54 -6.19 -6.01
N ILE A 46 10.26 -7.00 -5.25
CA ILE A 46 9.79 -8.32 -4.80
C ILE A 46 8.56 -8.24 -3.90
N TYR A 47 8.32 -7.10 -3.26
CA TYR A 47 7.16 -6.87 -2.39
C TYR A 47 6.03 -6.12 -3.07
N ARG A 48 6.15 -5.88 -4.38
CA ARG A 48 5.07 -5.27 -5.14
C ARG A 48 3.85 -6.19 -5.12
N SER A 49 2.75 -5.65 -4.63
CA SER A 49 1.46 -6.32 -4.64
C SER A 49 0.43 -5.49 -5.40
N TYR A 50 -0.55 -6.17 -5.97
CA TYR A 50 -1.63 -5.51 -6.68
C TYR A 50 -2.93 -5.73 -5.92
N GLN A 51 -3.64 -4.63 -5.68
CA GLN A 51 -4.98 -4.65 -5.10
C GLN A 51 -5.99 -4.21 -6.13
N TYR A 52 -7.12 -4.90 -6.14
CA TYR A 52 -8.21 -4.66 -7.07
C TYR A 52 -9.49 -4.40 -6.30
N ALA A 53 -10.27 -3.42 -6.74
CA ALA A 53 -11.60 -3.18 -6.22
C ALA A 53 -12.52 -2.65 -7.34
N THR A 54 -13.82 -2.68 -7.11
CA THR A 54 -14.80 -2.10 -8.01
C THR A 54 -15.35 -0.83 -7.38
N LEU A 55 -15.34 0.25 -8.15
CA LEU A 55 -15.92 1.53 -7.75
C LEU A 55 -17.43 1.45 -7.86
N THR A 56 -18.12 2.09 -6.94
CA THR A 56 -19.57 2.26 -7.03
C THR A 56 -19.87 3.64 -7.61
N GLN A 57 -20.73 3.69 -8.61
CA GLN A 57 -21.21 4.95 -9.18
C GLN A 57 -21.76 5.88 -8.08
N GLY A 58 -21.37 7.14 -8.09
CA GLY A 58 -21.83 8.14 -7.13
C GLY A 58 -21.19 8.03 -5.73
N VAL A 59 -20.27 7.08 -5.51
CA VAL A 59 -19.56 6.92 -4.24
C VAL A 59 -18.10 7.30 -4.42
N PRO A 60 -17.62 8.39 -3.79
CA PRO A 60 -16.24 8.85 -3.96
C PRO A 60 -15.23 8.09 -3.10
N PHE A 61 -15.69 7.25 -2.17
CA PHE A 61 -14.83 6.50 -1.25
C PHE A 61 -14.73 5.03 -1.65
N VAL A 62 -13.52 4.51 -1.65
CA VAL A 62 -13.23 3.11 -1.96
C VAL A 62 -12.51 2.48 -0.78
N SER A 63 -13.15 1.50 -0.17
CA SER A 63 -12.53 0.72 0.91
C SER A 63 -11.75 -0.46 0.32
N LEU A 64 -10.54 -0.65 0.81
CA LEU A 64 -9.59 -1.69 0.43
C LEU A 64 -9.15 -2.43 1.71
N PRO A 65 -10.06 -3.21 2.32
CA PRO A 65 -9.79 -3.83 3.61
C PRO A 65 -8.57 -4.75 3.54
N GLY A 66 -7.67 -4.59 4.50
CA GLY A 66 -6.44 -5.36 4.59
C GLY A 66 -5.30 -4.86 3.69
N ALA A 67 -5.49 -3.77 2.94
CA ALA A 67 -4.42 -3.19 2.12
C ALA A 67 -3.36 -2.45 2.97
N ASN A 68 -3.69 -2.08 4.21
CA ASN A 68 -2.80 -1.36 5.14
C ASN A 68 -2.08 -0.17 4.50
N LEU A 69 -2.78 0.60 3.68
CA LEU A 69 -2.23 1.67 2.84
C LEU A 69 -1.48 2.74 3.65
N GLY A 70 -1.86 2.92 4.92
CA GLY A 70 -1.26 3.92 5.79
C GLY A 70 -0.09 3.45 6.65
N GLN A 71 0.17 2.14 6.75
CA GLN A 71 1.16 1.61 7.69
C GLN A 71 2.41 1.03 7.03
N LEU A 72 2.28 0.31 5.93
CA LEU A 72 3.37 -0.47 5.36
C LEU A 72 3.53 -0.31 3.85
N ALA A 73 2.50 0.16 3.16
CA ALA A 73 2.53 0.28 1.72
C ALA A 73 2.32 1.74 1.30
N PHE A 74 3.06 2.17 0.32
CA PHE A 74 2.74 3.36 -0.44
C PHE A 74 2.22 2.95 -1.82
N ILE A 75 1.27 3.71 -2.32
CA ILE A 75 0.69 3.45 -3.63
C ILE A 75 1.70 3.93 -4.70
N ARG A 76 2.28 2.98 -5.43
CA ARG A 76 3.20 3.26 -6.55
C ARG A 76 2.46 3.76 -7.78
N SER A 77 1.33 3.13 -8.06
CA SER A 77 0.43 3.56 -9.14
C SER A 77 -1.01 3.21 -8.82
N ALA A 78 -1.90 4.07 -9.25
CA ALA A 78 -3.34 3.86 -9.21
C ALA A 78 -3.92 4.08 -10.60
N GLN A 79 -4.73 3.16 -11.08
CA GLN A 79 -5.39 3.27 -12.37
C GLN A 79 -6.80 2.70 -12.31
N ILE A 80 -7.68 3.28 -13.12
CA ILE A 80 -9.05 2.80 -13.27
C ILE A 80 -9.31 2.42 -14.72
N TYR A 81 -10.21 1.49 -14.93
CA TYR A 81 -10.66 1.07 -16.25
C TYR A 81 -12.12 0.61 -16.20
N ASP A 82 -12.81 0.78 -17.31
CA ASP A 82 -14.15 0.22 -17.50
C ASP A 82 -14.04 -1.23 -17.99
N GLN A 83 -14.94 -2.10 -17.56
CA GLN A 83 -14.99 -3.47 -18.08
C GLN A 83 -15.37 -3.52 -19.59
N ALA A 84 -16.12 -2.53 -20.05
CA ALA A 84 -16.54 -2.45 -21.44
C ALA A 84 -15.47 -1.81 -22.36
N ASP A 85 -14.57 -1.01 -21.79
CA ASP A 85 -13.48 -0.35 -22.50
C ASP A 85 -12.15 -0.59 -21.77
N PRO A 86 -11.21 -1.31 -22.37
CA PRO A 86 -9.94 -1.66 -21.71
C PRO A 86 -8.99 -0.46 -21.56
N VAL A 87 -9.39 0.74 -21.93
CA VAL A 87 -8.57 1.95 -21.74
C VAL A 87 -8.36 2.19 -20.24
N ARG A 88 -7.10 2.33 -19.87
CA ARG A 88 -6.69 2.58 -18.48
C ARG A 88 -6.43 4.06 -18.27
N TYR A 89 -7.03 4.62 -17.20
CA TYR A 89 -6.85 6.00 -16.80
C TYR A 89 -6.05 6.04 -15.51
N TYR A 90 -4.91 6.71 -15.54
CA TYR A 90 -4.09 6.89 -14.34
C TYR A 90 -4.70 7.91 -13.41
N LEU A 91 -4.65 7.61 -12.11
CA LEU A 91 -5.03 8.52 -11.04
C LEU A 91 -3.78 9.15 -10.44
N TYR A 92 -3.84 10.44 -10.18
CA TYR A 92 -2.74 11.18 -9.55
C TYR A 92 -3.04 11.40 -8.07
N GLN A 93 -2.05 11.11 -7.23
CA GLN A 93 -2.18 11.35 -5.79
C GLN A 93 -2.17 12.85 -5.48
N LYS A 94 -3.10 13.27 -4.65
CA LYS A 94 -3.21 14.63 -4.12
C LYS A 94 -3.54 14.57 -2.63
N ASP A 95 -3.37 15.69 -1.93
CA ASP A 95 -3.84 15.80 -0.54
C ASP A 95 -5.36 16.08 -0.48
N ILE A 96 -5.93 15.85 0.71
CA ILE A 96 -7.37 16.01 0.93
C ILE A 96 -7.82 17.47 0.74
N THR A 97 -6.98 18.44 1.07
CA THR A 97 -7.31 19.88 0.92
C THR A 97 -7.50 20.20 -0.55
N PHE A 98 -6.54 19.79 -1.40
CA PHE A 98 -6.68 19.93 -2.85
C PHE A 98 -7.94 19.25 -3.37
N MET A 99 -8.24 18.03 -2.91
CA MET A 99 -9.42 17.28 -3.36
C MET A 99 -10.72 18.00 -3.05
N ASN A 100 -10.82 18.59 -1.84
CA ASN A 100 -12.01 19.34 -1.42
C ASN A 100 -12.16 20.68 -2.17
N GLU A 101 -11.06 21.33 -2.51
CA GLU A 101 -11.08 22.56 -3.33
C GLU A 101 -11.41 22.26 -4.80
N TYR A 102 -10.82 21.19 -5.34
CA TYR A 102 -11.02 20.79 -6.73
C TYR A 102 -12.43 20.25 -6.98
N TRP A 103 -12.99 19.48 -6.04
CA TRP A 103 -14.30 18.84 -6.17
C TRP A 103 -15.16 19.07 -4.93
N PRO A 104 -15.64 20.33 -4.71
CA PRO A 104 -16.37 20.69 -3.51
C PRO A 104 -17.75 20.04 -3.43
N ASN A 105 -18.39 19.77 -4.58
CA ASN A 105 -19.67 19.07 -4.64
C ASN A 105 -19.45 17.60 -5.01
N ARG A 106 -19.53 16.72 -4.01
CA ARG A 106 -19.32 15.28 -4.16
C ARG A 106 -20.48 14.55 -4.84
N ASP A 107 -21.66 15.17 -4.93
CA ASP A 107 -22.83 14.59 -5.62
C ASP A 107 -22.71 14.68 -7.14
N THR A 108 -21.87 15.56 -7.65
CA THR A 108 -21.59 15.67 -9.08
C THR A 108 -20.61 14.56 -9.48
N THR A 109 -20.92 13.82 -10.54
CA THR A 109 -20.13 12.69 -10.98
C THR A 109 -19.40 12.97 -12.29
N ALA A 110 -18.18 12.46 -12.43
CA ALA A 110 -17.39 12.49 -13.66
C ALA A 110 -16.34 11.36 -13.63
N LEU A 111 -15.50 11.28 -14.66
CA LEU A 111 -14.36 10.35 -14.68
C LEU A 111 -13.35 10.76 -13.59
N PRO A 112 -13.02 9.88 -12.64
CA PRO A 112 -12.00 10.18 -11.62
C PRO A 112 -10.64 10.46 -12.23
N LYS A 113 -9.92 11.45 -11.67
CA LYS A 113 -8.56 11.85 -12.09
C LYS A 113 -7.56 11.83 -10.94
N TYR A 114 -8.05 12.08 -9.74
CA TYR A 114 -7.21 12.21 -8.55
C TYR A 114 -7.68 11.29 -7.46
N TYR A 115 -6.75 10.91 -6.59
CA TYR A 115 -7.06 10.19 -5.36
C TYR A 115 -6.28 10.77 -4.18
N ALA A 116 -6.83 10.63 -3.00
CA ALA A 116 -6.18 10.95 -1.74
C ALA A 116 -6.38 9.79 -0.74
N MET A 117 -5.46 9.65 0.19
CA MET A 117 -5.63 8.75 1.32
C MET A 117 -6.64 9.37 2.28
N TRP A 118 -7.73 8.66 2.55
CA TRP A 118 -8.74 9.09 3.52
C TRP A 118 -8.45 8.54 4.90
N ASP A 119 -8.18 7.25 4.98
CA ASP A 119 -7.76 6.54 6.18
C ASP A 119 -6.84 5.35 5.79
N GLN A 120 -6.59 4.43 6.73
CA GLN A 120 -5.67 3.30 6.53
C GLN A 120 -6.09 2.33 5.42
N ASP A 121 -7.39 2.21 5.17
CA ASP A 121 -7.95 1.24 4.23
C ASP A 121 -8.87 1.88 3.19
N THR A 122 -8.98 3.22 3.17
CA THR A 122 -9.90 3.93 2.29
C THR A 122 -9.18 5.00 1.49
N ILE A 123 -9.47 5.06 0.21
CA ILE A 123 -9.05 6.15 -0.68
C ILE A 123 -10.26 7.00 -1.08
N TYR A 124 -10.02 8.30 -1.20
CA TYR A 124 -10.99 9.27 -1.69
C TYR A 124 -10.66 9.63 -3.14
N LEU A 125 -11.67 9.57 -4.02
CA LEU A 125 -11.56 9.85 -5.45
C LEU A 125 -12.22 11.18 -5.81
N ALA A 126 -11.61 11.92 -6.68
CA ALA A 126 -12.19 13.12 -7.29
C ALA A 126 -11.82 13.22 -8.78
N PRO A 127 -12.79 13.52 -9.63
CA PRO A 127 -14.26 13.57 -9.42
C PRO A 127 -14.86 12.29 -8.85
N THR A 128 -16.07 12.41 -8.29
CA THR A 128 -16.88 11.24 -7.90
C THR A 128 -17.17 10.36 -9.13
N PRO A 129 -17.00 9.03 -9.05
CA PRO A 129 -17.18 8.15 -10.20
C PRO A 129 -18.55 8.24 -10.84
N ASN A 130 -18.60 8.41 -12.16
CA ASN A 130 -19.85 8.48 -12.94
C ASN A 130 -20.32 7.10 -13.44
N THR A 131 -19.54 6.06 -13.25
CA THR A 131 -19.89 4.65 -13.53
C THR A 131 -19.11 3.72 -12.61
N ALA A 132 -19.40 2.42 -12.68
CA ALA A 132 -18.69 1.38 -11.93
C ALA A 132 -17.38 1.02 -12.67
N TYR A 133 -16.29 1.71 -12.33
CA TYR A 133 -14.96 1.36 -12.81
C TYR A 133 -14.33 0.27 -11.94
N ASN A 134 -13.40 -0.48 -12.50
CA ASN A 134 -12.46 -1.26 -11.70
C ASN A 134 -11.23 -0.40 -11.38
N ILE A 135 -10.74 -0.49 -10.16
CA ILE A 135 -9.49 0.15 -9.75
C ILE A 135 -8.42 -0.91 -9.54
N GLU A 136 -7.23 -0.61 -10.00
CA GLU A 136 -6.01 -1.39 -9.77
C GLU A 136 -4.98 -0.48 -9.08
N LEU A 137 -4.49 -0.94 -7.94
CA LEU A 137 -3.45 -0.27 -7.17
C LEU A 137 -2.21 -1.15 -7.14
N ALA A 138 -1.07 -0.60 -7.50
CA ALA A 138 0.23 -1.21 -7.23
C ALA A 138 0.79 -0.62 -5.93
N LEU A 139 1.05 -1.49 -4.97
CA LEU A 139 1.56 -1.16 -3.63
C LEU A 139 3.02 -1.54 -3.52
#